data_6bee5766273b71038f338c4ceeee7f5f
#
_entry.id   6bee5766273b71038f338c4ceeee7f5f
#
_cell.length_a   1.000
_cell.length_b   1.000
_cell.length_c   1.000
_cell.angle_alpha   90.00
_cell.angle_beta   90.00
_cell.angle_gamma   90.00
#
_symmetry.space_group_name_H-M   'P 1'
#
loop_
_entity.id
_entity.type
_entity.pdbx_description
1 polymer ?
#
loop_
_entity_poly.entity_id
_entity_poly.type
_entity_poly.pdbx_seq_one_letter_code
_entity_poly.pdbx_strand_id
1 'polypeptide(L)'
;MNTIVVNLFGEPSVGKSTCAMDIAAQLKRHGINAEYVSEFAKDKIYENNGEVFKHQEYLFGKQSFKMGRVKGKVQVIVVDSPLILGAIYNRDEVLGEDFNKTVLNVFNSYNNRNYLLTRHHPYENEGRFQNEDEAKEVRKEIIDKLNQYNIKYEEIASTESNCEYIVEEVMEEIRNEQ
;
A
#
# COMPACT_ATOMS: atom_id res chain seq x y z
N MET A 1 18.35 -11.14 5.17
CA MET A 1 16.98 -11.62 4.85
C MET A 1 16.40 -10.66 3.83
N ASN A 2 15.95 -11.17 2.69
CA ASN A 2 15.22 -10.41 1.69
C ASN A 2 13.76 -10.30 2.16
N THR A 3 13.31 -9.10 2.55
CA THR A 3 11.93 -8.90 3.03
C THR A 3 11.01 -8.65 1.84
N ILE A 4 10.03 -9.51 1.62
CA ILE A 4 8.98 -9.32 0.61
C ILE A 4 8.02 -8.23 1.11
N VAL A 5 7.60 -7.32 0.23
CA VAL A 5 6.61 -6.30 0.55
C VAL A 5 5.37 -6.50 -0.31
N VAL A 6 4.27 -6.87 0.32
CA VAL A 6 2.94 -6.95 -0.29
C VAL A 6 2.30 -5.57 -0.23
N ASN A 7 2.19 -4.92 -1.37
CA ASN A 7 1.60 -3.61 -1.55
C ASN A 7 0.16 -3.72 -2.04
N LEU A 8 -0.79 -3.21 -1.27
CA LEU A 8 -2.20 -3.17 -1.67
C LEU A 8 -2.57 -1.76 -2.13
N PHE A 9 -2.85 -1.63 -3.42
CA PHE A 9 -3.33 -0.41 -4.07
C PHE A 9 -4.84 -0.43 -4.23
N GLY A 10 -5.42 0.73 -4.46
CA GLY A 10 -6.83 0.90 -4.80
C GLY A 10 -7.42 2.16 -4.18
N GLU A 11 -8.60 2.51 -4.65
CA GLU A 11 -9.36 3.66 -4.20
C GLU A 11 -9.78 3.54 -2.71
N PRO A 12 -10.21 4.63 -2.09
CA PRO A 12 -10.84 4.59 -0.76
C PRO A 12 -12.02 3.59 -0.73
N SER A 13 -12.21 2.93 0.41
CA SER A 13 -13.27 1.92 0.62
C SER A 13 -13.22 0.67 -0.27
N VAL A 14 -12.07 0.34 -0.88
CA VAL A 14 -11.91 -0.90 -1.66
C VAL A 14 -11.59 -2.14 -0.81
N GLY A 15 -11.35 -1.98 0.49
CA GLY A 15 -11.04 -3.09 1.40
C GLY A 15 -9.55 -3.31 1.69
N LYS A 16 -8.65 -2.37 1.32
CA LYS A 16 -7.18 -2.51 1.52
C LYS A 16 -6.78 -2.91 2.94
N SER A 17 -7.27 -2.19 3.95
CA SER A 17 -6.88 -2.45 5.34
C SER A 17 -7.38 -3.80 5.83
N THR A 18 -8.59 -4.21 5.42
CA THR A 18 -9.16 -5.52 5.75
C THR A 18 -8.32 -6.63 5.14
N CYS A 19 -8.04 -6.56 3.83
CA CYS A 19 -7.18 -7.54 3.16
C CYS A 19 -5.76 -7.54 3.75
N ALA A 20 -5.17 -6.38 4.05
CA ALA A 20 -3.83 -6.33 4.62
C ALA A 20 -3.73 -7.02 5.99
N MET A 21 -4.71 -6.79 6.85
CA MET A 21 -4.79 -7.44 8.16
C MET A 21 -4.99 -8.94 8.02
N ASP A 22 -5.86 -9.37 7.11
CA ASP A 22 -6.16 -10.78 6.87
C ASP A 22 -4.92 -11.52 6.31
N ILE A 23 -4.29 -10.99 5.26
CA ILE A 23 -3.05 -11.55 4.70
C ILE A 23 -1.96 -11.67 5.78
N ALA A 24 -1.74 -10.63 6.57
CA ALA A 24 -0.74 -10.67 7.64
C ALA A 24 -1.08 -11.71 8.71
N ALA A 25 -2.36 -11.83 9.08
CA ALA A 25 -2.81 -12.83 10.05
C ALA A 25 -2.66 -14.26 9.53
N GLN A 26 -3.00 -14.51 8.26
CA GLN A 26 -2.85 -15.82 7.63
C GLN A 26 -1.37 -16.22 7.53
N LEU A 27 -0.48 -15.33 7.04
CA LEU A 27 0.96 -15.58 7.00
C LEU A 27 1.51 -15.97 8.38
N LYS A 28 1.13 -15.23 9.43
CA LYS A 28 1.54 -15.56 10.82
C LYS A 28 1.04 -16.92 11.28
N ARG A 29 -0.20 -17.31 10.96
CA ARG A 29 -0.74 -18.64 11.26
C ARG A 29 0.02 -19.76 10.55
N HIS A 30 0.57 -19.49 9.37
CA HIS A 30 1.45 -20.41 8.64
C HIS A 30 2.92 -20.36 9.12
N GLY A 31 3.21 -19.66 10.21
CA GLY A 31 4.56 -19.59 10.80
C GLY A 31 5.51 -18.61 10.09
N ILE A 32 5.01 -17.81 9.15
CA ILE A 32 5.78 -16.77 8.47
C ILE A 32 5.88 -15.54 9.39
N ASN A 33 7.11 -15.04 9.59
CA ASN A 33 7.33 -13.78 10.30
C ASN A 33 6.90 -12.61 9.42
N ALA A 34 5.66 -12.17 9.57
CA ALA A 34 5.04 -11.10 8.79
C ALA A 34 4.65 -9.92 9.68
N GLU A 35 4.65 -8.70 9.14
CA GLU A 35 4.21 -7.50 9.83
C GLU A 35 3.27 -6.66 8.95
N TYR A 36 2.11 -6.31 9.51
CA TYR A 36 1.21 -5.35 8.90
C TYR A 36 1.65 -3.93 9.27
N VAL A 37 1.95 -3.12 8.27
CA VAL A 37 2.28 -1.70 8.43
C VAL A 37 1.10 -0.86 7.98
N SER A 38 0.31 -0.40 8.95
CA SER A 38 -0.89 0.42 8.71
C SER A 38 -0.56 1.78 8.10
N GLU A 39 -1.52 2.32 7.34
CA GLU A 39 -1.47 3.66 6.79
C GLU A 39 -1.33 4.72 7.90
N PHE A 40 -0.26 5.52 7.83
CA PHE A 40 -0.08 6.63 8.77
C PHE A 40 -1.08 7.78 8.53
N ALA A 41 -1.39 8.04 7.26
CA ALA A 41 -2.29 9.13 6.89
C ALA A 41 -3.71 8.96 7.47
N LYS A 42 -4.17 7.72 7.66
CA LYS A 42 -5.48 7.41 8.24
C LYS A 42 -5.65 7.94 9.67
N ASP A 43 -4.59 7.90 10.48
CA ASP A 43 -4.61 8.45 11.83
C ASP A 43 -4.95 9.94 11.81
N LYS A 44 -4.49 10.67 10.78
CA LYS A 44 -4.70 12.11 10.60
C LYS A 44 -6.13 12.45 10.20
N ILE A 45 -6.84 11.53 9.56
CA ILE A 45 -8.29 11.67 9.29
C ILE A 45 -9.05 11.68 10.61
N TYR A 46 -8.76 10.74 11.51
CA TYR A 46 -9.41 10.70 12.84
C TYR A 46 -9.07 11.90 13.72
N GLU A 47 -7.89 12.50 13.54
CA GLU A 47 -7.49 13.74 14.22
C GLU A 47 -8.11 15.00 13.59
N ASN A 48 -8.94 14.88 12.53
CA ASN A 48 -9.47 15.98 11.73
C ASN A 48 -8.40 16.94 11.18
N ASN A 49 -7.19 16.43 10.93
CA ASN A 49 -6.06 17.19 10.44
C ASN A 49 -5.89 17.01 8.92
N GLY A 50 -6.79 17.63 8.14
CA GLY A 50 -6.75 17.56 6.67
C GLY A 50 -5.57 18.29 6.03
N GLU A 51 -5.00 19.29 6.70
CA GLU A 51 -3.86 20.06 6.17
C GLU A 51 -2.62 19.19 5.97
N VAL A 52 -2.45 18.13 6.75
CA VAL A 52 -1.30 17.21 6.63
C VAL A 52 -1.20 16.55 5.26
N PHE A 53 -2.32 16.38 4.54
CA PHE A 53 -2.34 15.77 3.20
C PHE A 53 -1.67 16.63 2.12
N LYS A 54 -1.44 17.91 2.39
CA LYS A 54 -0.63 18.79 1.55
C LYS A 54 0.87 18.54 1.70
N HIS A 55 1.29 17.84 2.75
CA HIS A 55 2.68 17.56 3.12
C HIS A 55 3.07 16.11 2.80
N GLN A 56 3.20 15.81 1.51
CA GLN A 56 3.52 14.45 1.07
C GLN A 56 4.90 13.98 1.55
N GLU A 57 5.85 14.88 1.71
CA GLU A 57 7.18 14.60 2.28
C GLU A 57 7.09 14.09 3.73
N TYR A 58 6.18 14.66 4.53
CA TYR A 58 5.94 14.23 5.90
C TYR A 58 5.27 12.85 5.95
N LEU A 59 4.19 12.66 5.17
CA LEU A 59 3.47 11.39 5.10
C LEU A 59 4.38 10.25 4.62
N PHE A 60 5.13 10.50 3.54
CA PHE A 60 6.11 9.57 3.02
C PHE A 60 7.20 9.24 4.06
N GLY A 61 7.77 10.26 4.72
CA GLY A 61 8.79 10.07 5.74
C GLY A 61 8.31 9.19 6.90
N LYS A 62 7.08 9.40 7.38
CA LYS A 62 6.47 8.59 8.44
C LYS A 62 6.21 7.15 7.99
N GLN A 63 5.63 6.95 6.81
CA GLN A 63 5.37 5.61 6.28
C GLN A 63 6.66 4.86 5.98
N SER A 64 7.64 5.52 5.37
CA SER A 64 8.96 4.97 5.10
C SER A 64 9.68 4.56 6.39
N PHE A 65 9.61 5.37 7.46
CA PHE A 65 10.16 5.02 8.76
C PHE A 65 9.47 3.79 9.36
N LYS A 66 8.12 3.70 9.29
CA LYS A 66 7.37 2.54 9.79
C LYS A 66 7.81 1.24 9.09
N MET A 67 8.02 1.28 7.77
CA MET A 67 8.49 0.13 7.00
C MET A 67 9.96 -0.17 7.23
N GLY A 68 10.82 0.85 7.22
CA GLY A 68 12.27 0.70 7.34
C GLY A 68 12.71 0.04 8.64
N ARG A 69 12.01 0.29 9.75
CA ARG A 69 12.35 -0.29 11.06
C ARG A 69 12.14 -1.81 11.14
N VAL A 70 11.34 -2.40 10.24
CA VAL A 70 11.07 -3.85 10.18
C VAL A 70 11.73 -4.54 8.98
N LYS A 71 12.18 -3.78 7.97
CA LYS A 71 12.93 -4.30 6.82
C LYS A 71 14.14 -5.10 7.27
N GLY A 72 14.33 -6.30 6.71
CA GLY A 72 15.42 -7.21 7.06
C GLY A 72 15.25 -7.96 8.38
N LYS A 73 14.18 -7.67 9.16
CA LYS A 73 13.86 -8.33 10.43
C LYS A 73 12.67 -9.27 10.34
N VAL A 74 11.82 -9.07 9.32
CA VAL A 74 10.67 -9.91 9.01
C VAL A 74 10.78 -10.46 7.60
N GLN A 75 10.12 -11.58 7.33
CA GLN A 75 10.08 -12.18 6.00
C GLN A 75 9.14 -11.40 5.07
N VAL A 76 8.03 -10.92 5.62
CA VAL A 76 6.99 -10.23 4.84
C VAL A 76 6.54 -8.95 5.56
N ILE A 77 6.40 -7.87 4.79
CA ILE A 77 5.67 -6.66 5.19
C ILE A 77 4.40 -6.60 4.34
N VAL A 78 3.25 -6.47 4.97
CA VAL A 78 1.99 -6.19 4.27
C VAL A 78 1.59 -4.74 4.53
N VAL A 79 1.32 -3.97 3.47
CA VAL A 79 1.04 -2.54 3.59
C VAL A 79 -0.19 -2.14 2.78
N ASP A 80 -1.10 -1.37 3.40
CA ASP A 80 -2.30 -0.82 2.78
C ASP A 80 -2.14 0.62 2.29
N SER A 81 -0.94 1.17 2.44
CA SER A 81 -0.53 2.47 1.90
C SER A 81 0.90 2.39 1.36
N PRO A 82 1.07 1.85 0.14
CA PRO A 82 2.39 1.70 -0.50
C PRO A 82 3.15 3.02 -0.59
N LEU A 83 4.48 2.98 -0.40
CA LEU A 83 5.34 4.19 -0.37
C LEU A 83 5.21 5.05 -1.62
N ILE A 84 4.98 4.43 -2.77
CA ILE A 84 4.85 5.16 -4.05
C ILE A 84 3.67 6.13 -4.08
N LEU A 85 2.67 5.96 -3.22
CA LEU A 85 1.53 6.89 -3.12
C LEU A 85 2.00 8.32 -2.78
N GLY A 86 3.12 8.48 -2.07
CA GLY A 86 3.72 9.79 -1.83
C GLY A 86 4.06 10.54 -3.12
N ALA A 87 4.53 9.85 -4.17
CA ALA A 87 4.78 10.44 -5.48
C ALA A 87 3.50 10.57 -6.32
N ILE A 88 2.55 9.64 -6.16
CA ILE A 88 1.27 9.69 -6.88
C ILE A 88 0.44 10.90 -6.44
N TYR A 89 0.41 11.19 -5.14
CA TYR A 89 -0.38 12.27 -4.56
C TYR A 89 0.37 13.60 -4.39
N ASN A 90 1.65 13.64 -4.77
CA ASN A 90 2.42 14.89 -4.70
C ASN A 90 1.83 15.96 -5.66
N ARG A 91 1.44 17.11 -5.09
CA ARG A 91 0.95 18.27 -5.80
C ARG A 91 1.79 19.51 -5.49
N ASP A 92 2.84 19.35 -4.70
CA ASP A 92 3.72 20.44 -4.31
C ASP A 92 4.75 20.70 -5.41
N GLU A 93 4.67 21.89 -6.01
CA GLU A 93 5.59 22.31 -7.07
C GLU A 93 7.03 22.51 -6.56
N VAL A 94 7.20 22.85 -5.27
CA VAL A 94 8.52 23.02 -4.65
C VAL A 94 9.21 21.67 -4.46
N LEU A 95 8.47 20.64 -4.05
CA LEU A 95 8.98 19.27 -3.96
C LEU A 95 9.27 18.68 -5.35
N GLY A 96 8.40 18.97 -6.31
CA GLY A 96 8.54 18.64 -7.72
C GLY A 96 8.91 17.18 -8.01
N GLU A 97 9.54 16.97 -9.15
CA GLU A 97 9.93 15.64 -9.64
C GLU A 97 11.11 15.02 -8.85
N ASP A 98 11.91 15.80 -8.16
CA ASP A 98 13.04 15.25 -7.40
C ASP A 98 12.55 14.52 -6.13
N PHE A 99 11.47 14.99 -5.53
CA PHE A 99 10.79 14.23 -4.48
C PHE A 99 10.19 12.95 -5.04
N ASN A 100 9.50 13.00 -6.18
CA ASN A 100 8.92 11.81 -6.82
C ASN A 100 9.98 10.76 -7.14
N LYS A 101 11.14 11.17 -7.66
CA LYS A 101 12.29 10.29 -7.90
C LYS A 101 12.81 9.65 -6.59
N THR A 102 12.88 10.45 -5.52
CA THR A 102 13.31 9.95 -4.20
C THR A 102 12.35 8.87 -3.69
N VAL A 103 11.04 9.12 -3.76
CA VAL A 103 10.01 8.14 -3.39
C VAL A 103 10.15 6.86 -4.23
N LEU A 104 10.33 7.01 -5.54
CA LEU A 104 10.48 5.89 -6.47
C LEU A 104 11.73 5.05 -6.15
N ASN A 105 12.86 5.69 -5.87
CA ASN A 105 14.10 5.02 -5.50
C ASN A 105 13.94 4.23 -4.20
N VAL A 106 13.29 4.81 -3.19
CA VAL A 106 13.02 4.11 -1.93
C VAL A 106 12.07 2.95 -2.15
N PHE A 107 10.98 3.14 -2.90
CA PHE A 107 10.03 2.08 -3.23
C PHE A 107 10.72 0.91 -3.95
N ASN A 108 11.52 1.20 -4.98
CA ASN A 108 12.24 0.19 -5.75
C ASN A 108 13.36 -0.52 -4.97
N SER A 109 13.74 -0.02 -3.80
CA SER A 109 14.71 -0.68 -2.90
C SER A 109 14.12 -1.87 -2.12
N TYR A 110 12.82 -2.11 -2.26
CA TYR A 110 12.11 -3.23 -1.65
C TYR A 110 11.81 -4.34 -2.68
N ASN A 111 11.64 -5.57 -2.21
CA ASN A 111 11.14 -6.68 -3.02
C ASN A 111 9.61 -6.61 -3.07
N ASN A 112 9.07 -5.86 -4.02
CA ASN A 112 7.66 -5.49 -4.09
C ASN A 112 6.81 -6.55 -4.80
N ARG A 113 5.65 -6.90 -4.21
CA ARG A 113 4.52 -7.60 -4.82
C ARG A 113 3.33 -6.64 -4.77
N ASN A 114 2.82 -6.26 -5.94
CA ASN A 114 1.88 -5.16 -6.07
C ASN A 114 0.53 -5.67 -6.54
N TYR A 115 -0.51 -5.44 -5.75
CA TYR A 115 -1.88 -5.83 -6.06
C TYR A 115 -2.79 -4.61 -6.07
N LEU A 116 -3.49 -4.41 -7.18
CA LEU A 116 -4.51 -3.37 -7.31
C LEU A 116 -5.87 -4.00 -7.02
N LEU A 117 -6.43 -3.66 -5.87
CA LEU A 117 -7.70 -4.23 -5.44
C LEU A 117 -8.88 -3.62 -6.23
N THR A 118 -9.85 -4.47 -6.59
CA THR A 118 -11.16 -4.05 -7.07
C THR A 118 -12.20 -4.29 -5.99
N ARG A 119 -13.14 -3.36 -5.87
CA ARG A 119 -14.20 -3.43 -4.88
C ARG A 119 -15.25 -4.47 -5.29
N HIS A 120 -15.67 -5.29 -4.33
CA HIS A 120 -16.75 -6.27 -4.51
C HIS A 120 -17.92 -6.05 -3.53
N HIS A 121 -17.89 -4.98 -2.74
CA HIS A 121 -18.93 -4.60 -1.77
C HIS A 121 -19.39 -3.15 -2.00
N PRO A 122 -20.56 -2.73 -1.46
CA PRO A 122 -21.00 -1.34 -1.53
C PRO A 122 -20.00 -0.34 -0.97
N TYR A 123 -20.05 0.90 -1.47
CA TYR A 123 -19.18 1.98 -0.97
C TYR A 123 -19.57 2.38 0.46
N GLU A 124 -18.58 2.48 1.34
CA GLU A 124 -18.74 2.94 2.72
C GLU A 124 -18.18 4.35 2.87
N ASN A 125 -19.04 5.29 3.31
CA ASN A 125 -18.67 6.70 3.49
C ASN A 125 -17.95 6.99 4.80
N GLU A 126 -18.18 6.18 5.84
CA GLU A 126 -17.63 6.44 7.19
C GLU A 126 -16.09 6.42 7.20
N GLY A 127 -15.49 7.45 7.80
CA GLY A 127 -14.03 7.59 7.88
C GLY A 127 -13.35 7.90 6.53
N ARG A 128 -14.05 8.57 5.60
CA ARG A 128 -13.55 8.97 4.28
C ARG A 128 -13.79 10.44 4.02
N PHE A 129 -12.90 11.05 3.24
CA PHE A 129 -13.08 12.40 2.69
C PHE A 129 -13.74 12.38 1.31
N GLN A 130 -13.57 11.30 0.54
CA GLN A 130 -14.06 11.15 -0.83
C GLN A 130 -15.45 10.51 -0.85
N ASN A 131 -16.26 10.90 -1.82
CA ASN A 131 -17.46 10.18 -2.23
C ASN A 131 -17.11 9.09 -3.27
N GLU A 132 -18.12 8.33 -3.74
CA GLU A 132 -17.89 7.20 -4.66
C GLU A 132 -17.31 7.63 -6.02
N ASP A 133 -17.73 8.78 -6.55
CA ASP A 133 -17.24 9.25 -7.85
C ASP A 133 -15.81 9.78 -7.73
N GLU A 134 -15.49 10.50 -6.66
CA GLU A 134 -14.13 10.90 -6.33
C GLU A 134 -13.21 9.68 -6.11
N ALA A 135 -13.72 8.61 -5.53
CA ALA A 135 -12.97 7.36 -5.37
C ALA A 135 -12.60 6.73 -6.73
N LYS A 136 -13.48 6.78 -7.72
CA LYS A 136 -13.19 6.31 -9.09
C LYS A 136 -12.08 7.12 -9.76
N GLU A 137 -12.08 8.45 -9.57
CA GLU A 137 -10.99 9.31 -10.08
C GLU A 137 -9.65 8.99 -9.40
N VAL A 138 -9.65 8.75 -8.09
CA VAL A 138 -8.45 8.29 -7.35
C VAL A 138 -7.92 6.96 -7.92
N ARG A 139 -8.80 6.00 -8.21
CA ARG A 139 -8.40 4.73 -8.84
C ARG A 139 -7.71 4.96 -10.18
N LYS A 140 -8.32 5.79 -11.04
CA LYS A 140 -7.76 6.11 -12.35
C LYS A 140 -6.37 6.75 -12.22
N GLU A 141 -6.23 7.72 -11.32
CA GLU A 141 -4.95 8.35 -11.06
C GLU A 141 -3.87 7.37 -10.61
N ILE A 142 -4.21 6.43 -9.71
CA ILE A 142 -3.29 5.38 -9.26
C ILE A 142 -2.83 4.56 -10.47
N ILE A 143 -3.74 4.09 -11.31
CA ILE A 143 -3.44 3.28 -12.51
C ILE A 143 -2.53 4.05 -13.47
N ASP A 144 -2.89 5.29 -13.80
CA ASP A 144 -2.13 6.12 -14.73
C ASP A 144 -0.68 6.33 -14.23
N LYS A 145 -0.51 6.58 -12.94
CA LYS A 145 0.80 6.79 -12.33
C LYS A 145 1.61 5.50 -12.21
N LEU A 146 1.01 4.37 -11.84
CA LEU A 146 1.69 3.08 -11.82
C LEU A 146 2.23 2.73 -13.22
N ASN A 147 1.42 2.96 -14.26
CA ASN A 147 1.84 2.76 -15.66
C ASN A 147 2.94 3.75 -16.06
N GLN A 148 2.82 5.03 -15.70
CA GLN A 148 3.86 6.05 -15.96
C GLN A 148 5.20 5.68 -15.34
N TYR A 149 5.20 5.11 -14.13
CA TYR A 149 6.42 4.68 -13.42
C TYR A 149 6.86 3.25 -13.79
N ASN A 150 6.19 2.58 -14.76
CA ASN A 150 6.45 1.20 -15.15
C ASN A 150 6.39 0.20 -13.96
N ILE A 151 5.52 0.46 -12.99
CA ILE A 151 5.30 -0.42 -11.85
C ILE A 151 4.27 -1.49 -12.27
N LYS A 152 4.71 -2.75 -12.30
CA LYS A 152 3.81 -3.88 -12.56
C LYS A 152 2.95 -4.16 -11.34
N TYR A 153 1.71 -4.52 -11.58
CA TYR A 153 0.75 -4.93 -10.56
C TYR A 153 -0.21 -5.98 -11.11
N GLU A 154 -0.79 -6.74 -10.23
CA GLU A 154 -1.89 -7.66 -10.53
C GLU A 154 -3.21 -7.03 -10.04
N GLU A 155 -4.26 -7.09 -10.86
CA GLU A 155 -5.58 -6.59 -10.49
C GLU A 155 -6.45 -7.74 -9.98
N ILE A 156 -6.91 -7.63 -8.72
CA ILE A 156 -7.71 -8.67 -8.05
C ILE A 156 -8.84 -8.05 -7.22
N ALA A 157 -9.94 -8.80 -7.03
CA ALA A 157 -11.02 -8.36 -6.15
C ALA A 157 -10.60 -8.47 -4.67
N SER A 158 -11.11 -7.56 -3.81
CA SER A 158 -10.86 -7.55 -2.37
C SER A 158 -11.70 -8.60 -1.62
N THR A 159 -11.56 -9.87 -2.00
CA THR A 159 -12.25 -11.02 -1.42
C THR A 159 -11.33 -11.84 -0.52
N GLU A 160 -11.91 -12.64 0.40
CA GLU A 160 -11.15 -13.57 1.25
C GLU A 160 -10.33 -14.55 0.40
N SER A 161 -10.92 -15.15 -0.64
CA SER A 161 -10.22 -16.08 -1.53
C SER A 161 -9.01 -15.45 -2.25
N ASN A 162 -9.07 -14.16 -2.58
CA ASN A 162 -7.94 -13.47 -3.18
C ASN A 162 -6.88 -13.08 -2.13
N CYS A 163 -7.27 -12.87 -0.87
CA CYS A 163 -6.30 -12.73 0.21
C CYS A 163 -5.55 -14.05 0.45
N GLU A 164 -6.24 -15.19 0.41
CA GLU A 164 -5.64 -16.53 0.45
C GLU A 164 -4.68 -16.76 -0.73
N TYR A 165 -5.08 -16.41 -1.94
CA TYR A 165 -4.22 -16.48 -3.14
C TYR A 165 -2.91 -15.70 -2.95
N ILE A 166 -2.96 -14.46 -2.46
CA ILE A 166 -1.74 -13.68 -2.17
C ILE A 166 -0.86 -14.39 -1.14
N VAL A 167 -1.46 -14.97 -0.10
CA VAL A 167 -0.71 -15.71 0.93
C VAL A 167 0.01 -16.93 0.32
N GLU A 168 -0.65 -17.67 -0.55
CA GLU A 168 -0.06 -18.84 -1.23
C GLU A 168 1.10 -18.45 -2.13
N GLU A 169 0.95 -17.39 -2.96
CA GLU A 169 2.01 -16.84 -3.81
C GLU A 169 3.25 -16.45 -3.00
N VAL A 170 3.04 -15.71 -1.90
CA VAL A 170 4.14 -15.29 -1.02
C VAL A 170 4.82 -16.46 -0.34
N MET A 171 4.05 -17.46 0.12
CA MET A 171 4.60 -18.67 0.73
C MET A 171 5.39 -19.51 -0.26
N GLU A 172 4.95 -19.58 -1.52
CA GLU A 172 5.67 -20.28 -2.59
C GLU A 172 7.01 -19.59 -2.88
N GLU A 173 7.02 -18.25 -2.97
CA GLU A 173 8.26 -17.48 -3.16
C GLU A 173 9.25 -17.73 -2.02
N ILE A 174 8.80 -17.69 -0.76
CA ILE A 174 9.66 -17.95 0.41
C ILE A 174 10.25 -19.37 0.36
N ARG A 175 9.47 -20.36 -0.07
CA ARG A 175 9.96 -21.75 -0.22
C ARG A 175 11.02 -21.88 -1.31
N ASN A 176 10.87 -21.13 -2.39
CA ASN A 176 11.80 -21.16 -3.53
C ASN A 176 13.13 -20.42 -3.26
N GLU A 177 13.16 -19.54 -2.25
CA GLU A 177 14.40 -18.83 -1.84
C GLU A 177 15.23 -19.60 -0.78
N GLN A 178 14.71 -20.72 -0.24
CA GLN A 178 15.42 -21.58 0.75
C GLN A 178 16.18 -22.72 0.09
#